data_2bd352954a2291fb82663a9b494a8b99
#
_entry.id   2bd352954a2291fb82663a9b494a8b99
#
_cell.length_a   1.000
_cell.length_b   1.000
_cell.length_c   1.000
_cell.angle_alpha   90.00
_cell.angle_beta   90.00
_cell.angle_gamma   90.00
#
_symmetry.space_group_name_H-M   'P 1'
#
loop_
_entity.id
_entity.type
_entity.pdbx_description
1 polymer ?
#
loop_
_entity_poly.entity_id
_entity_poly.type
_entity_poly.pdbx_seq_one_letter_code
_entity_poly.pdbx_strand_id
1 'polypeptide(L)'
;LYELANSTGNILDNTELIETLEQTKTKAEEISEKLEEAKVTSLEIDAACASYRPVAKRGSILFFVMASLSALSNMYELSLALYMVVFQQALERSEVDVILENRLENIIATLTDSCYKYTCRGIFETHKLMFSFQMALQIMAGEGELNRGQLDFFLKGNLSLEKTSEKLPGAWMSEAGWHDMQQLIKMGSQFASLPADIRAAEAEWRAWYDLEAPESQPMPQGYSDRLTKMEMMLVLRCFRVDRIYVAI
;
A
#
# COMPACT_ATOMS: atom_id res chain seq x y z
N LEU A 1 54.81 -18.15 3.76
CA LEU A 1 55.46 -17.57 4.93
C LEU A 1 56.22 -18.61 5.74
N TYR A 2 55.65 -19.80 6.03
CA TYR A 2 56.33 -20.87 6.80
C TYR A 2 57.54 -21.44 6.06
N GLU A 3 57.46 -21.68 4.73
CA GLU A 3 58.55 -22.13 3.89
C GLU A 3 59.66 -21.05 3.73
N LEU A 4 59.30 -19.78 3.64
CA LEU A 4 60.24 -18.66 3.65
C LEU A 4 61.02 -18.55 4.98
N ALA A 5 60.37 -18.79 6.10
CA ALA A 5 61.00 -18.72 7.43
C ALA A 5 61.96 -19.90 7.69
N ASN A 6 61.78 -21.03 7.02
CA ASN A 6 62.59 -22.26 7.19
C ASN A 6 63.64 -22.47 6.11
N SER A 7 63.72 -21.60 5.08
CA SER A 7 64.76 -21.71 4.05
C SER A 7 66.13 -21.28 4.61
N THR A 8 67.03 -22.25 4.73
CA THR A 8 68.43 -22.05 5.07
C THR A 8 69.27 -21.99 3.79
N GLY A 9 69.68 -20.78 3.36
CA GLY A 9 70.47 -20.54 2.16
C GLY A 9 70.06 -19.28 1.40
N ASN A 10 70.70 -19.04 0.25
CA ASN A 10 70.35 -17.92 -0.60
C ASN A 10 68.98 -18.20 -1.27
N ILE A 11 67.97 -17.38 -0.97
CA ILE A 11 66.56 -17.52 -1.46
C ILE A 11 66.52 -17.59 -2.98
N LEU A 12 67.47 -17.00 -3.70
CA LEU A 12 67.55 -16.97 -5.17
C LEU A 12 68.04 -18.27 -5.78
N ASP A 13 68.63 -19.17 -5.01
CA ASP A 13 69.15 -20.47 -5.49
C ASP A 13 68.11 -21.61 -5.32
N ASN A 14 66.98 -21.35 -4.68
CA ASN A 14 65.93 -22.32 -4.46
C ASN A 14 64.82 -22.13 -5.51
N THR A 15 64.93 -22.84 -6.63
CA THR A 15 63.98 -22.78 -7.77
C THR A 15 62.56 -23.19 -7.36
N GLU A 16 62.40 -24.15 -6.46
CA GLU A 16 61.10 -24.60 -5.96
C GLU A 16 60.35 -23.52 -5.15
N LEU A 17 61.11 -22.76 -4.36
CA LEU A 17 60.56 -21.61 -3.62
C LEU A 17 60.14 -20.49 -4.55
N ILE A 18 60.93 -20.19 -5.59
CA ILE A 18 60.60 -19.14 -6.58
C ILE A 18 59.34 -19.54 -7.33
N GLU A 19 59.21 -20.79 -7.78
CA GLU A 19 58.05 -21.30 -8.48
C GLU A 19 56.79 -21.25 -7.62
N THR A 20 56.89 -21.62 -6.32
CA THR A 20 55.78 -21.50 -5.36
C THR A 20 55.39 -20.05 -5.11
N LEU A 21 56.34 -19.13 -5.04
CA LEU A 21 56.05 -17.68 -4.90
C LEU A 21 55.37 -17.09 -6.14
N GLU A 22 55.82 -17.46 -7.34
CA GLU A 22 55.19 -17.06 -8.59
C GLU A 22 53.76 -17.59 -8.71
N GLN A 23 53.53 -18.87 -8.40
CA GLN A 23 52.22 -19.50 -8.38
C GLN A 23 51.30 -18.80 -7.33
N THR A 24 51.85 -18.48 -6.16
CA THR A 24 51.10 -17.80 -5.12
C THR A 24 50.74 -16.36 -5.53
N LYS A 25 51.67 -15.67 -6.20
CA LYS A 25 51.44 -14.33 -6.72
C LYS A 25 50.36 -14.35 -7.80
N THR A 26 50.46 -15.25 -8.76
CA THR A 26 49.47 -15.39 -9.82
C THR A 26 48.06 -15.70 -9.27
N LYS A 27 47.98 -16.64 -8.30
CA LYS A 27 46.73 -16.93 -7.62
C LYS A 27 46.19 -15.74 -6.82
N ALA A 28 47.07 -14.96 -6.17
CA ALA A 28 46.66 -13.73 -5.46
C ALA A 28 46.10 -12.67 -6.42
N GLU A 29 46.71 -12.52 -7.60
CA GLU A 29 46.25 -11.63 -8.64
C GLU A 29 44.89 -12.09 -9.18
N GLU A 30 44.70 -13.37 -9.49
CA GLU A 30 43.41 -13.94 -9.93
C GLU A 30 42.31 -13.80 -8.86
N ILE A 31 42.64 -14.00 -7.59
CA ILE A 31 41.70 -13.84 -6.47
C ILE A 31 41.32 -12.35 -6.34
N SER A 32 42.30 -11.45 -6.48
CA SER A 32 42.04 -9.99 -6.40
C SER A 32 41.12 -9.53 -7.52
N GLU A 33 41.33 -10.01 -8.75
CA GLU A 33 40.48 -9.73 -9.92
C GLU A 33 39.05 -10.23 -9.70
N LYS A 34 38.89 -11.51 -9.31
CA LYS A 34 37.58 -12.10 -8.99
C LYS A 34 36.87 -11.38 -7.83
N LEU A 35 37.61 -10.88 -6.85
CA LEU A 35 37.05 -10.14 -5.73
C LEU A 35 36.52 -8.77 -6.16
N GLU A 36 37.19 -8.11 -7.11
CA GLU A 36 36.71 -6.86 -7.67
C GLU A 36 35.46 -7.05 -8.56
N GLU A 37 35.48 -8.08 -9.42
CA GLU A 37 34.28 -8.48 -10.18
C GLU A 37 33.10 -8.81 -9.26
N ALA A 38 33.34 -9.56 -8.18
CA ALA A 38 32.31 -9.89 -7.20
C ALA A 38 31.75 -8.67 -6.48
N LYS A 39 32.60 -7.66 -6.18
CA LYS A 39 32.12 -6.39 -5.60
C LYS A 39 31.22 -5.62 -6.55
N VAL A 40 31.60 -5.51 -7.83
CA VAL A 40 30.77 -4.84 -8.87
C VAL A 40 29.43 -5.54 -8.99
N THR A 41 29.43 -6.86 -9.12
CA THR A 41 28.20 -7.68 -9.21
C THR A 41 27.34 -7.53 -7.96
N SER A 42 27.94 -7.47 -6.77
CA SER A 42 27.21 -7.24 -5.51
C SER A 42 26.51 -5.89 -5.49
N LEU A 43 27.18 -4.83 -5.95
CA LEU A 43 26.58 -3.49 -6.05
C LEU A 43 25.41 -3.45 -7.05
N GLU A 44 25.54 -4.14 -8.17
CA GLU A 44 24.46 -4.25 -9.16
C GLU A 44 23.25 -5.00 -8.60
N ILE A 45 23.50 -6.10 -7.86
CA ILE A 45 22.44 -6.88 -7.19
C ILE A 45 21.75 -6.00 -6.12
N ASP A 46 22.52 -5.28 -5.30
CA ASP A 46 21.97 -4.41 -4.27
C ASP A 46 21.11 -3.29 -4.87
N ALA A 47 21.54 -2.70 -5.97
CA ALA A 47 20.78 -1.70 -6.71
C ALA A 47 19.48 -2.28 -7.29
N ALA A 48 19.54 -3.49 -7.87
CA ALA A 48 18.36 -4.19 -8.35
C ALA A 48 17.39 -4.53 -7.21
N CYS A 49 17.89 -5.05 -6.10
CA CYS A 49 17.08 -5.33 -4.90
C CYS A 49 16.39 -4.06 -4.36
N ALA A 50 17.09 -2.93 -4.35
CA ALA A 50 16.53 -1.65 -3.92
C ALA A 50 15.33 -1.23 -4.79
N SER A 51 15.38 -1.49 -6.09
CA SER A 51 14.31 -1.18 -7.03
C SER A 51 13.03 -2.00 -6.76
N TYR A 52 13.14 -3.21 -6.22
CA TYR A 52 11.99 -4.07 -5.87
C TYR A 52 11.40 -3.79 -4.47
N ARG A 53 11.92 -2.82 -3.73
CA ARG A 53 11.40 -2.42 -2.42
C ARG A 53 9.90 -2.10 -2.38
N PRO A 54 9.32 -1.40 -3.37
CA PRO A 54 7.87 -1.13 -3.39
C PRO A 54 7.04 -2.42 -3.43
N VAL A 55 7.48 -3.42 -4.19
CA VAL A 55 6.82 -4.74 -4.27
C VAL A 55 6.87 -5.45 -2.91
N ALA A 56 8.04 -5.47 -2.27
CA ALA A 56 8.21 -6.08 -0.96
C ALA A 56 7.38 -5.37 0.12
N LYS A 57 7.31 -4.03 0.07
CA LYS A 57 6.47 -3.22 0.95
C LYS A 57 4.98 -3.57 0.78
N ARG A 58 4.49 -3.62 -0.47
CA ARG A 58 3.11 -4.02 -0.76
C ARG A 58 2.86 -5.46 -0.29
N GLY A 59 3.78 -6.37 -0.55
CA GLY A 59 3.70 -7.76 -0.12
C GLY A 59 3.59 -7.91 1.41
N SER A 60 4.39 -7.17 2.17
CA SER A 60 4.30 -7.20 3.64
C SER A 60 2.97 -6.66 4.15
N ILE A 61 2.44 -5.58 3.57
CA ILE A 61 1.12 -5.02 3.92
C ILE A 61 0.04 -6.08 3.70
N LEU A 62 0.02 -6.71 2.52
CA LEU A 62 -0.98 -7.73 2.18
C LEU A 62 -0.89 -8.95 3.10
N PHE A 63 0.32 -9.40 3.45
CA PHE A 63 0.51 -10.47 4.43
C PHE A 63 -0.14 -10.13 5.77
N PHE A 64 0.15 -8.96 6.33
CA PHE A 64 -0.41 -8.57 7.62
C PHE A 64 -1.93 -8.38 7.58
N VAL A 65 -2.48 -7.89 6.48
CA VAL A 65 -3.93 -7.81 6.28
C VAL A 65 -4.56 -9.19 6.30
N MET A 66 -4.01 -10.14 5.54
CA MET A 66 -4.52 -11.51 5.50
C MET A 66 -4.36 -12.22 6.84
N ALA A 67 -3.22 -12.05 7.51
CA ALA A 67 -2.96 -12.63 8.84
C ALA A 67 -3.89 -12.06 9.93
N SER A 68 -4.29 -10.79 9.81
CA SER A 68 -5.20 -10.15 10.77
C SER A 68 -6.62 -10.73 10.77
N LEU A 69 -7.01 -11.46 9.72
CA LEU A 69 -8.31 -12.15 9.66
C LEU A 69 -8.47 -13.23 10.74
N SER A 70 -7.38 -13.75 11.28
CA SER A 70 -7.41 -14.68 12.41
C SER A 70 -8.08 -14.07 13.66
N ALA A 71 -8.07 -12.74 13.80
CA ALA A 71 -8.78 -12.04 14.87
C ALA A 71 -10.30 -12.12 14.75
N LEU A 72 -10.85 -12.38 13.54
CA LEU A 72 -12.27 -12.58 13.31
C LEU A 72 -12.69 -14.03 13.58
N SER A 73 -11.87 -14.96 13.13
CA SER A 73 -12.09 -16.38 13.30
C SER A 73 -10.79 -17.15 13.17
N ASN A 74 -10.55 -18.08 14.08
CA ASN A 74 -9.40 -18.99 14.01
C ASN A 74 -9.38 -19.84 12.72
N MET A 75 -10.54 -19.92 12.01
CA MET A 75 -10.61 -20.60 10.71
C MET A 75 -9.86 -19.86 9.60
N TYR A 76 -9.55 -18.58 9.78
CA TYR A 76 -8.86 -17.74 8.78
C TYR A 76 -7.35 -17.64 9.05
N GLU A 77 -6.79 -18.60 9.76
CA GLU A 77 -5.36 -18.63 10.03
C GLU A 77 -4.55 -18.82 8.74
N LEU A 78 -3.59 -17.94 8.51
CA LEU A 78 -2.71 -17.95 7.35
C LEU A 78 -1.27 -18.20 7.80
N SER A 79 -0.62 -19.22 7.23
CA SER A 79 0.81 -19.41 7.42
C SER A 79 1.63 -18.57 6.45
N LEU A 80 2.81 -18.12 6.89
CA LEU A 80 3.75 -17.40 6.02
C LEU A 80 4.17 -18.26 4.82
N ALA A 81 4.35 -19.57 5.01
CA ALA A 81 4.72 -20.47 3.93
C ALA A 81 3.68 -20.48 2.81
N LEU A 82 2.41 -20.54 3.16
CA LEU A 82 1.32 -20.50 2.19
C LEU A 82 1.24 -19.13 1.48
N TYR A 83 1.43 -18.05 2.22
CA TYR A 83 1.50 -16.71 1.64
C TYR A 83 2.64 -16.60 0.62
N MET A 84 3.82 -17.14 0.91
CA MET A 84 4.96 -17.12 0.00
C MET A 84 4.67 -17.87 -1.31
N VAL A 85 3.86 -18.93 -1.28
CA VAL A 85 3.41 -19.62 -2.50
C VAL A 85 2.51 -18.69 -3.34
N VAL A 86 1.57 -17.98 -2.71
CA VAL A 86 0.70 -17.02 -3.41
C VAL A 86 1.53 -15.88 -4.01
N PHE A 87 2.49 -15.38 -3.25
CA PHE A 87 3.41 -14.32 -3.68
C PHE A 87 4.23 -14.75 -4.90
N GLN A 88 4.85 -15.92 -4.84
CA GLN A 88 5.64 -16.46 -5.96
C GLN A 88 4.79 -16.66 -7.22
N GLN A 89 3.60 -17.24 -7.08
CA GLN A 89 2.67 -17.40 -8.21
C GLN A 89 2.25 -16.06 -8.82
N ALA A 90 2.09 -15.02 -8.00
CA ALA A 90 1.77 -13.69 -8.50
C ALA A 90 2.94 -13.08 -9.29
N LEU A 91 4.19 -13.29 -8.85
CA LEU A 91 5.39 -12.87 -9.59
C LEU A 91 5.49 -13.55 -10.96
N GLU A 92 5.23 -14.86 -11.01
CA GLU A 92 5.29 -15.67 -12.24
C GLU A 92 4.18 -15.29 -13.24
N ARG A 93 2.98 -14.96 -12.75
CA ARG A 93 1.82 -14.61 -13.57
C ARG A 93 1.79 -13.16 -14.03
N SER A 94 2.53 -12.29 -13.35
CA SER A 94 2.52 -10.87 -13.68
C SER A 94 3.10 -10.62 -15.06
N GLU A 95 2.51 -9.67 -15.79
CA GLU A 95 2.92 -9.31 -17.14
C GLU A 95 4.36 -8.78 -17.15
N VAL A 96 5.18 -9.30 -18.06
CA VAL A 96 6.59 -8.90 -18.21
C VAL A 96 6.65 -7.62 -19.03
N ASP A 97 7.39 -6.62 -18.55
CA ASP A 97 7.66 -5.39 -19.28
C ASP A 97 9.18 -5.13 -19.27
N VAL A 98 9.65 -4.47 -20.35
CA VAL A 98 11.05 -4.06 -20.49
C VAL A 98 11.37 -2.89 -19.58
N ILE A 99 10.38 -2.02 -19.33
CA ILE A 99 10.51 -0.87 -18.44
C ILE A 99 10.27 -1.36 -17.01
N LEU A 100 11.28 -1.17 -16.15
CA LEU A 100 11.24 -1.67 -14.79
C LEU A 100 10.05 -1.11 -13.98
N GLU A 101 9.72 0.17 -14.14
CA GLU A 101 8.59 0.81 -13.46
C GLU A 101 7.27 0.11 -13.78
N ASN A 102 6.97 -0.09 -15.07
CA ASN A 102 5.77 -0.82 -15.49
C ASN A 102 5.77 -2.25 -14.95
N ARG A 103 6.93 -2.92 -14.97
CA ARG A 103 7.07 -4.28 -14.42
C ARG A 103 6.73 -4.32 -12.93
N LEU A 104 7.18 -3.34 -12.15
CA LEU A 104 6.88 -3.26 -10.72
C LEU A 104 5.38 -3.01 -10.47
N GLU A 105 4.76 -2.12 -11.24
CA GLU A 105 3.32 -1.86 -11.17
C GLU A 105 2.50 -3.10 -11.51
N ASN A 106 2.85 -3.82 -12.58
CA ASN A 106 2.21 -5.08 -12.96
C ASN A 106 2.30 -6.13 -11.86
N ILE A 107 3.47 -6.25 -11.22
CA ILE A 107 3.65 -7.16 -10.08
C ILE A 107 2.77 -6.76 -8.91
N ILE A 108 2.74 -5.48 -8.54
CA ILE A 108 1.95 -4.95 -7.43
C ILE A 108 0.46 -5.19 -7.68
N ALA A 109 -0.02 -4.90 -8.87
CA ALA A 109 -1.42 -5.12 -9.26
C ALA A 109 -1.79 -6.61 -9.21
N THR A 110 -0.98 -7.47 -9.83
CA THR A 110 -1.19 -8.92 -9.86
C THR A 110 -1.13 -9.54 -8.47
N LEU A 111 -0.21 -9.09 -7.62
CA LEU A 111 -0.07 -9.55 -6.24
C LEU A 111 -1.30 -9.18 -5.41
N THR A 112 -1.75 -7.92 -5.53
CA THR A 112 -2.93 -7.42 -4.81
C THR A 112 -4.18 -8.22 -5.20
N ASP A 113 -4.41 -8.41 -6.50
CA ASP A 113 -5.52 -9.20 -7.03
C ASP A 113 -5.46 -10.67 -6.61
N SER A 114 -4.27 -11.28 -6.67
CA SER A 114 -4.05 -12.68 -6.27
C SER A 114 -4.32 -12.91 -4.79
N CYS A 115 -3.86 -12.02 -3.92
CA CYS A 115 -4.12 -12.07 -2.48
C CYS A 115 -5.61 -11.89 -2.19
N TYR A 116 -6.26 -10.94 -2.85
CA TYR A 116 -7.70 -10.73 -2.74
C TYR A 116 -8.49 -11.98 -3.13
N LYS A 117 -8.27 -12.49 -4.35
CA LYS A 117 -8.96 -13.68 -4.88
C LYS A 117 -8.70 -14.92 -4.03
N TYR A 118 -7.46 -15.11 -3.59
CA TYR A 118 -7.11 -16.23 -2.73
C TYR A 118 -7.89 -16.20 -1.41
N THR A 119 -7.89 -15.06 -0.74
CA THR A 119 -8.56 -14.89 0.55
C THR A 119 -10.07 -14.99 0.42
N CYS A 120 -10.67 -14.37 -0.61
CA CYS A 120 -12.12 -14.40 -0.83
C CYS A 120 -12.69 -15.80 -1.11
N ARG A 121 -11.85 -16.78 -1.48
CA ARG A 121 -12.28 -18.18 -1.60
C ARG A 121 -12.43 -18.88 -0.25
N GLY A 122 -11.70 -18.43 0.77
CA GLY A 122 -11.64 -19.06 2.08
C GLY A 122 -12.47 -18.39 3.16
N ILE A 123 -13.00 -17.18 2.93
CA ILE A 123 -13.77 -16.42 3.91
C ILE A 123 -15.27 -16.42 3.59
N PHE A 124 -16.10 -16.29 4.63
CA PHE A 124 -17.55 -16.16 4.49
C PHE A 124 -17.93 -14.88 3.75
N GLU A 125 -19.03 -14.92 3.01
CA GLU A 125 -19.54 -13.79 2.20
C GLU A 125 -19.69 -12.50 3.03
N THR A 126 -20.21 -12.64 4.25
CA THR A 126 -20.40 -11.51 5.19
C THR A 126 -19.11 -10.81 5.60
N HIS A 127 -17.95 -11.47 5.45
CA HIS A 127 -16.66 -10.90 5.83
C HIS A 127 -15.89 -10.33 4.63
N LYS A 128 -16.32 -10.60 3.40
CA LYS A 128 -15.60 -10.15 2.19
C LYS A 128 -15.53 -8.63 2.08
N LEU A 129 -16.64 -7.93 2.33
CA LEU A 129 -16.68 -6.48 2.28
C LEU A 129 -15.72 -5.87 3.31
N MET A 130 -15.74 -6.39 4.53
CA MET A 130 -14.84 -5.92 5.59
C MET A 130 -13.38 -6.19 5.24
N PHE A 131 -13.06 -7.36 4.67
CA PHE A 131 -11.71 -7.69 4.21
C PHE A 131 -11.25 -6.74 3.09
N SER A 132 -12.09 -6.49 2.08
CA SER A 132 -11.78 -5.57 0.98
C SER A 132 -11.48 -4.17 1.50
N PHE A 133 -12.33 -3.68 2.39
CA PHE A 133 -12.16 -2.36 3.00
C PHE A 133 -10.89 -2.28 3.85
N GLN A 134 -10.64 -3.28 4.68
CA GLN A 134 -9.43 -3.35 5.51
C GLN A 134 -8.17 -3.39 4.62
N MET A 135 -8.19 -4.15 3.52
CA MET A 135 -7.09 -4.22 2.58
C MET A 135 -6.81 -2.86 1.94
N ALA A 136 -7.85 -2.17 1.46
CA ALA A 136 -7.73 -0.83 0.88
C ALA A 136 -7.16 0.17 1.91
N LEU A 137 -7.68 0.19 3.14
CA LEU A 137 -7.20 1.07 4.19
C LEU A 137 -5.73 0.84 4.55
N GLN A 138 -5.29 -0.42 4.63
CA GLN A 138 -3.90 -0.73 4.96
C GLN A 138 -2.94 -0.39 3.83
N ILE A 139 -3.38 -0.51 2.57
CA ILE A 139 -2.63 -0.06 1.41
C ILE A 139 -2.47 1.47 1.46
N MET A 140 -3.55 2.22 1.62
CA MET A 140 -3.52 3.68 1.74
C MET A 140 -2.67 4.15 2.93
N ALA A 141 -2.77 3.46 4.07
CA ALA A 141 -1.92 3.74 5.24
C ALA A 141 -0.43 3.52 4.94
N GLY A 142 -0.11 2.45 4.21
CA GLY A 142 1.25 2.14 3.77
C GLY A 142 1.82 3.15 2.79
N GLU A 143 0.99 3.74 1.95
CA GLU A 143 1.35 4.80 0.99
C GLU A 143 1.41 6.18 1.64
N GLY A 144 0.89 6.32 2.87
CA GLY A 144 0.87 7.58 3.61
C GLY A 144 -0.31 8.48 3.25
N GLU A 145 -1.28 7.96 2.52
CA GLU A 145 -2.48 8.68 2.06
C GLU A 145 -3.61 8.69 3.10
N LEU A 146 -3.53 7.80 4.10
CA LEU A 146 -4.59 7.66 5.09
C LEU A 146 -4.42 8.65 6.23
N ASN A 147 -5.39 9.54 6.38
CA ASN A 147 -5.54 10.40 7.55
C ASN A 147 -6.37 9.67 8.62
N ARG A 148 -5.77 9.43 9.80
CA ARG A 148 -6.44 8.75 10.91
C ARG A 148 -7.69 9.48 11.41
N GLY A 149 -7.68 10.81 11.42
CA GLY A 149 -8.85 11.59 11.82
C GLY A 149 -10.02 11.40 10.84
N GLN A 150 -9.74 11.35 9.54
CA GLN A 150 -10.74 11.06 8.51
C GLN A 150 -11.30 9.64 8.65
N LEU A 151 -10.44 8.65 8.93
CA LEU A 151 -10.89 7.29 9.16
C LEU A 151 -11.75 7.17 10.41
N ASP A 152 -11.35 7.78 11.52
CA ASP A 152 -12.16 7.78 12.76
C ASP A 152 -13.53 8.43 12.53
N PHE A 153 -13.57 9.54 11.79
CA PHE A 153 -14.83 10.17 11.41
C PHE A 153 -15.67 9.26 10.48
N PHE A 154 -15.04 8.61 9.50
CA PHE A 154 -15.74 7.68 8.62
C PHE A 154 -16.43 6.55 9.39
N LEU A 155 -15.75 5.97 10.36
CA LEU A 155 -16.26 4.83 11.14
C LEU A 155 -17.29 5.25 12.20
N LYS A 156 -17.05 6.35 12.91
CA LYS A 156 -17.79 6.74 14.12
C LYS A 156 -18.76 7.90 13.90
N GLY A 157 -18.54 8.72 12.86
CA GLY A 157 -19.24 9.99 12.67
C GLY A 157 -18.77 11.07 13.63
N ASN A 158 -19.59 12.10 13.78
CA ASN A 158 -19.33 13.14 14.73
C ASN A 158 -19.67 12.68 16.16
N LEU A 159 -18.64 12.61 17.01
CA LEU A 159 -18.78 12.28 18.42
C LEU A 159 -18.97 13.53 19.31
N SER A 160 -18.94 14.72 18.73
CA SER A 160 -19.12 15.97 19.48
C SER A 160 -20.58 16.14 19.92
N LEU A 161 -20.77 16.46 21.19
CA LEU A 161 -22.07 16.82 21.75
C LEU A 161 -22.45 18.30 21.50
N GLU A 162 -21.56 19.06 20.86
CA GLU A 162 -21.80 20.46 20.53
C GLU A 162 -22.89 20.60 19.46
N LYS A 163 -24.02 21.17 19.80
CA LYS A 163 -25.09 21.46 18.84
C LYS A 163 -24.62 22.58 17.92
N THR A 164 -24.65 22.31 16.63
CA THR A 164 -24.36 23.32 15.62
C THR A 164 -25.48 24.35 15.61
N SER A 165 -25.11 25.63 15.71
CA SER A 165 -26.07 26.75 15.62
C SER A 165 -26.42 27.10 14.17
N GLU A 166 -25.77 26.48 13.19
CA GLU A 166 -26.01 26.77 11.78
C GLU A 166 -27.31 26.17 11.27
N LYS A 167 -28.10 26.99 10.57
CA LYS A 167 -29.36 26.58 9.97
C LYS A 167 -29.13 25.57 8.84
N LEU A 168 -29.94 24.50 8.78
CA LEU A 168 -29.95 23.55 7.67
C LEU A 168 -30.16 24.24 6.32
N PRO A 169 -29.54 23.73 5.24
CA PRO A 169 -29.77 24.23 3.89
C PRO A 169 -31.23 24.02 3.43
N GLY A 170 -31.87 22.92 3.84
CA GLY A 170 -33.24 22.59 3.52
C GLY A 170 -33.75 21.40 4.33
N ALA A 171 -35.08 21.17 4.29
CA ALA A 171 -35.74 20.08 5.02
C ALA A 171 -35.39 18.68 4.46
N TRP A 172 -34.72 18.60 3.32
CA TRP A 172 -34.31 17.34 2.68
C TRP A 172 -33.06 16.72 3.33
N MET A 173 -32.26 17.53 4.02
CA MET A 173 -31.04 17.04 4.70
C MET A 173 -31.36 16.78 6.19
N SER A 174 -30.84 15.66 6.72
CA SER A 174 -31.02 15.32 8.12
C SER A 174 -30.16 16.22 9.03
N GLU A 175 -30.67 16.51 10.24
CA GLU A 175 -29.90 17.25 11.25
C GLU A 175 -28.60 16.57 11.62
N ALA A 176 -28.59 15.23 11.70
CA ALA A 176 -27.41 14.44 11.99
C ALA A 176 -26.37 14.57 10.88
N GLY A 177 -26.79 14.46 9.61
CA GLY A 177 -25.90 14.63 8.46
C GLY A 177 -25.31 16.02 8.36
N TRP A 178 -26.12 17.07 8.67
CA TRP A 178 -25.61 18.43 8.73
C TRP A 178 -24.62 18.64 9.88
N HIS A 179 -24.85 18.01 11.01
CA HIS A 179 -23.92 18.04 12.14
C HIS A 179 -22.59 17.32 11.81
N ASP A 180 -22.64 16.18 11.14
CA ASP A 180 -21.47 15.49 10.62
C ASP A 180 -20.73 16.38 9.60
N MET A 181 -21.43 17.09 8.72
CA MET A 181 -20.85 18.03 7.77
C MET A 181 -20.07 19.16 8.45
N GLN A 182 -20.61 19.72 9.55
CA GLN A 182 -19.92 20.75 10.30
C GLN A 182 -18.62 20.26 10.96
N GLN A 183 -18.56 18.99 11.31
CA GLN A 183 -17.31 18.39 11.79
C GLN A 183 -16.33 18.14 10.64
N LEU A 184 -16.82 17.68 9.49
CA LEU A 184 -16.01 17.42 8.30
C LEU A 184 -15.26 18.69 7.84
N ILE A 185 -15.91 19.85 7.89
CA ILE A 185 -15.31 21.16 7.55
C ILE A 185 -14.07 21.46 8.40
N LYS A 186 -14.09 21.08 9.68
CA LYS A 186 -12.96 21.30 10.59
C LYS A 186 -11.77 20.39 10.30
N MET A 187 -11.96 19.32 9.51
CA MET A 187 -10.94 18.30 9.23
C MET A 187 -10.03 18.65 8.05
N GLY A 188 -10.42 19.59 7.20
CA GLY A 188 -9.59 20.01 6.08
C GLY A 188 -10.14 21.19 5.29
N SER A 189 -9.24 21.98 4.75
CA SER A 189 -9.58 23.18 3.96
C SER A 189 -10.38 22.87 2.69
N GLN A 190 -10.22 21.66 2.13
CA GLN A 190 -10.96 21.19 0.96
C GLN A 190 -12.47 21.08 1.17
N PHE A 191 -12.90 20.98 2.43
CA PHE A 191 -14.32 20.90 2.80
C PHE A 191 -14.91 22.26 3.24
N ALA A 192 -14.07 23.28 3.40
CA ALA A 192 -14.47 24.56 4.02
C ALA A 192 -15.59 25.28 3.25
N SER A 193 -15.62 25.17 1.92
CA SER A 193 -16.64 25.80 1.07
C SER A 193 -17.95 25.01 0.97
N LEU A 194 -17.95 23.71 1.35
CA LEU A 194 -19.09 22.81 1.17
C LEU A 194 -20.44 23.36 1.64
N PRO A 195 -20.59 23.95 2.85
CA PRO A 195 -21.90 24.45 3.28
C PRO A 195 -22.40 25.64 2.46
N ALA A 196 -21.49 26.52 2.03
CA ALA A 196 -21.83 27.64 1.18
C ALA A 196 -22.24 27.18 -0.22
N ASP A 197 -21.48 26.22 -0.78
CA ASP A 197 -21.71 25.65 -2.10
C ASP A 197 -23.03 24.85 -2.13
N ILE A 198 -23.33 24.07 -1.08
CA ILE A 198 -24.62 23.38 -0.93
C ILE A 198 -25.80 24.36 -0.92
N ARG A 199 -25.69 25.48 -0.19
CA ARG A 199 -26.75 26.51 -0.16
C ARG A 199 -26.88 27.24 -1.49
N ALA A 200 -25.76 27.47 -2.18
CA ALA A 200 -25.76 28.18 -3.47
C ALA A 200 -26.38 27.34 -4.60
N ALA A 201 -26.22 26.03 -4.57
CA ALA A 201 -26.72 25.09 -5.56
C ALA A 201 -27.62 24.01 -4.93
N GLU A 202 -28.53 24.39 -4.05
CA GLU A 202 -29.38 23.48 -3.28
C GLU A 202 -30.12 22.47 -4.17
N ALA A 203 -30.62 22.92 -5.31
CA ALA A 203 -31.36 22.08 -6.22
C ALA A 203 -30.50 20.93 -6.82
N GLU A 204 -29.21 21.20 -7.13
CA GLU A 204 -28.28 20.21 -7.66
C GLU A 204 -27.89 19.18 -6.59
N TRP A 205 -27.59 19.68 -5.38
CA TRP A 205 -27.24 18.80 -4.26
C TRP A 205 -28.40 17.93 -3.81
N ARG A 206 -29.62 18.48 -3.84
CA ARG A 206 -30.82 17.70 -3.57
C ARG A 206 -31.08 16.66 -4.64
N ALA A 207 -30.95 17.02 -5.92
CA ALA A 207 -31.09 16.07 -7.01
C ALA A 207 -30.09 14.91 -6.90
N TRP A 208 -28.82 15.21 -6.52
CA TRP A 208 -27.80 14.19 -6.27
C TRP A 208 -28.15 13.33 -5.03
N TYR A 209 -28.64 13.95 -3.95
CA TYR A 209 -29.06 13.25 -2.74
C TYR A 209 -30.22 12.26 -3.01
N ASP A 210 -31.17 12.67 -3.84
CA ASP A 210 -32.36 11.88 -4.16
C ASP A 210 -32.07 10.73 -5.16
N LEU A 211 -30.86 10.64 -5.73
CA LEU A 211 -30.47 9.51 -6.59
C LEU A 211 -30.52 8.17 -5.84
N GLU A 212 -30.88 7.13 -6.57
CA GLU A 212 -30.85 5.77 -6.06
C GLU A 212 -29.42 5.31 -5.74
N ALA A 213 -28.43 5.70 -6.55
CA ALA A 213 -27.01 5.37 -6.41
C ALA A 213 -26.13 6.63 -6.56
N PRO A 214 -26.13 7.55 -5.58
CA PRO A 214 -25.36 8.78 -5.64
C PRO A 214 -23.83 8.53 -5.69
N GLU A 215 -23.35 7.42 -5.12
CA GLU A 215 -21.94 7.01 -5.14
C GLU A 215 -21.43 6.70 -6.55
N SER A 216 -22.29 6.35 -7.47
CA SER A 216 -21.96 6.05 -8.88
C SER A 216 -22.00 7.28 -9.78
N GLN A 217 -22.46 8.41 -9.29
CA GLN A 217 -22.60 9.64 -10.04
C GLN A 217 -21.63 10.70 -9.54
N PRO A 218 -21.16 11.60 -10.41
CA PRO A 218 -20.29 12.69 -9.98
C PRO A 218 -21.01 13.61 -9.02
N MET A 219 -20.28 14.06 -8.00
CA MET A 219 -20.79 15.05 -7.05
C MET A 219 -20.99 16.41 -7.73
N PRO A 220 -22.01 17.18 -7.32
CA PRO A 220 -22.26 18.52 -7.85
C PRO A 220 -21.04 19.43 -7.78
N GLN A 221 -21.02 20.46 -8.62
CA GLN A 221 -20.01 21.53 -8.62
C GLN A 221 -18.56 21.07 -8.74
N GLY A 222 -18.31 19.90 -9.37
CA GLY A 222 -16.96 19.37 -9.63
C GLY A 222 -16.22 18.91 -8.37
N TYR A 223 -16.94 18.56 -7.31
CA TYR A 223 -16.33 18.00 -6.10
C TYR A 223 -15.65 16.66 -6.35
N SER A 224 -16.14 15.85 -7.29
CA SER A 224 -15.51 14.57 -7.67
C SER A 224 -14.07 14.72 -8.21
N ASP A 225 -13.76 15.85 -8.83
CA ASP A 225 -12.44 16.12 -9.39
C ASP A 225 -11.46 16.71 -8.37
N ARG A 226 -11.98 17.27 -7.28
CA ARG A 226 -11.21 17.96 -6.25
C ARG A 226 -10.91 17.09 -5.02
N LEU A 227 -11.75 16.09 -4.77
CA LEU A 227 -11.66 15.24 -3.59
C LEU A 227 -11.06 13.87 -3.95
N THR A 228 -10.31 13.31 -3.03
CA THR A 228 -9.87 11.91 -3.09
C THR A 228 -11.07 10.98 -2.90
N LYS A 229 -10.94 9.70 -3.30
CA LYS A 229 -12.00 8.70 -3.10
C LYS A 229 -12.44 8.59 -1.64
N MET A 230 -11.50 8.62 -0.70
CA MET A 230 -11.82 8.61 0.73
C MET A 230 -12.60 9.84 1.15
N GLU A 231 -12.21 11.03 0.69
CA GLU A 231 -12.90 12.28 1.00
C GLU A 231 -14.30 12.33 0.40
N MET A 232 -14.49 11.79 -0.81
CA MET A 232 -15.83 11.61 -1.38
C MET A 232 -16.71 10.70 -0.52
N MET A 233 -16.17 9.61 0.02
CA MET A 233 -16.91 8.75 0.95
C MET A 233 -17.26 9.47 2.26
N LEU A 234 -16.40 10.36 2.77
CA LEU A 234 -16.72 11.19 3.95
C LEU A 234 -17.90 12.14 3.67
N VAL A 235 -17.93 12.76 2.50
CA VAL A 235 -19.06 13.60 2.09
C VAL A 235 -20.32 12.74 1.93
N LEU A 236 -20.25 11.62 1.21
CA LEU A 236 -21.37 10.68 1.05
C LEU A 236 -21.92 10.25 2.42
N ARG A 237 -21.06 9.99 3.39
CA ARG A 237 -21.47 9.64 4.76
C ARG A 237 -22.35 10.72 5.41
N CYS A 238 -22.02 11.98 5.21
CA CYS A 238 -22.82 13.08 5.76
C CYS A 238 -24.22 13.15 5.13
N PHE A 239 -24.34 12.77 3.87
CA PHE A 239 -25.62 12.81 3.15
C PHE A 239 -26.39 11.49 3.25
N ARG A 240 -25.74 10.36 2.93
CA ARG A 240 -26.36 9.07 2.73
C ARG A 240 -25.57 7.94 3.40
N VAL A 241 -25.70 7.86 4.72
CA VAL A 241 -25.07 6.79 5.53
C VAL A 241 -25.47 5.38 5.06
N ASP A 242 -26.69 5.23 4.55
CA ASP A 242 -27.25 4.00 4.01
C ASP A 242 -26.49 3.48 2.78
N ARG A 243 -25.82 4.36 2.03
CA ARG A 243 -25.10 3.99 0.80
C ARG A 243 -23.62 3.64 0.99
N ILE A 244 -23.09 3.82 2.21
CA ILE A 244 -21.66 3.60 2.50
C ILE A 244 -21.24 2.16 2.17
N TYR A 245 -22.07 1.16 2.52
CA TYR A 245 -21.75 -0.25 2.26
C TYR A 245 -21.67 -0.60 0.77
N VAL A 246 -22.31 0.17 -0.08
CA VAL A 246 -22.28 -0.02 -1.53
C VAL A 246 -21.13 0.75 -2.17
N ALA A 247 -20.73 1.87 -1.53
CA ALA A 247 -19.63 2.72 -1.99
C ALA A 247 -18.23 2.13 -1.68
N ILE A 248 -18.11 1.27 -0.67
CA ILE A 248 -16.89 0.53 -0.30
C ILE A 248 -16.61 -0.57 -1.34
#